data_52fb6e58d06a156f386e2ecb3a848e97
#
_entry.id   52fb6e58d06a156f386e2ecb3a848e97
#
_cell.length_a   1.000
_cell.length_b   1.000
_cell.length_c   1.000
_cell.angle_alpha   90.00
_cell.angle_beta   90.00
_cell.angle_gamma   90.00
#
_symmetry.space_group_name_H-M   'P 1'
#
loop_
_entity.id
_entity.type
_entity.pdbx_description
1 polymer ?
#
loop_
_entity_poly.entity_id
_entity_poly.type
_entity_poly.pdbx_seq_one_letter_code
_entity_poly.pdbx_strand_id
1 'polypeptide(L)'
;VSFINNVSGEDEIKEFFDIKTTPKRREFIKNKWKNNNGFFKPFEDVFNDISIVKIFSDQATKHGEPGSYINYMKKKILRGIQRTDSHLNPFLQHIFLGYYQSEFVFPYLNSKNNQVLELIEGDIFNINNISYYNIVSLSNIFDWSDIDYVKENVEYLSQLKKGSAVILRQLNNHKDWHNIFNKYFIEQKSFDLYWKIHDRSLFYDHFKLFIRK
;
A
#
# COMPACT_ATOMS: atom_id res chain seq x y z
N VAL A 1 -13.76 12.76 -5.79
CA VAL A 1 -14.44 12.44 -7.06
C VAL A 1 -14.10 13.46 -8.16
N SER A 2 -13.99 14.74 -7.84
CA SER A 2 -13.73 15.80 -8.84
C SER A 2 -12.29 15.92 -9.32
N PHE A 3 -11.36 15.25 -8.66
CA PHE A 3 -9.94 15.50 -8.78
C PHE A 3 -9.37 15.02 -10.14
N ILE A 4 -9.64 13.79 -10.52
CA ILE A 4 -9.17 13.23 -11.81
C ILE A 4 -10.07 13.65 -12.96
N ASN A 5 -11.37 13.80 -12.73
CA ASN A 5 -12.32 14.27 -13.75
C ASN A 5 -11.97 15.65 -14.32
N ASN A 6 -11.28 16.50 -13.54
CA ASN A 6 -10.85 17.82 -14.03
C ASN A 6 -9.69 17.76 -15.03
N VAL A 7 -9.01 16.62 -15.16
CA VAL A 7 -7.78 16.52 -15.95
C VAL A 7 -7.91 15.61 -17.16
N SER A 8 -8.62 14.49 -17.06
CA SER A 8 -8.77 13.54 -18.16
C SER A 8 -10.19 13.47 -18.71
N GLY A 9 -11.15 14.15 -18.07
CA GLY A 9 -12.56 14.01 -18.38
C GLY A 9 -13.16 12.68 -17.90
N GLU A 10 -14.40 12.73 -17.43
CA GLU A 10 -15.11 11.55 -16.91
C GLU A 10 -15.28 10.47 -17.98
N ASP A 11 -15.55 10.88 -19.22
CA ASP A 11 -15.76 9.96 -20.32
C ASP A 11 -14.50 9.18 -20.70
N GLU A 12 -13.34 9.84 -20.68
CA GLU A 12 -12.06 9.18 -20.96
C GLU A 12 -11.70 8.14 -19.88
N ILE A 13 -12.02 8.43 -18.62
CA ILE A 13 -11.81 7.48 -17.52
C ILE A 13 -12.75 6.28 -17.69
N LYS A 14 -14.02 6.50 -17.95
CA LYS A 14 -14.99 5.42 -18.21
C LYS A 14 -14.57 4.57 -19.41
N GLU A 15 -14.15 5.19 -20.51
CA GLU A 15 -13.64 4.52 -21.71
C GLU A 15 -12.51 3.53 -21.34
N PHE A 16 -11.55 3.95 -20.50
CA PHE A 16 -10.46 3.08 -20.05
C PHE A 16 -10.96 1.83 -19.32
N PHE A 17 -11.90 1.97 -18.38
CA PHE A 17 -12.44 0.83 -17.62
C PHE A 17 -13.34 -0.08 -18.45
N ASP A 18 -13.93 0.42 -19.53
CA ASP A 18 -14.75 -0.34 -20.47
C ASP A 18 -13.91 -1.18 -21.46
N ILE A 19 -12.64 -0.85 -21.65
CA ILE A 19 -11.75 -1.63 -22.51
C ILE A 19 -11.44 -3.00 -21.87
N LYS A 20 -11.94 -4.08 -22.47
CA LYS A 20 -11.82 -5.45 -21.92
C LYS A 20 -10.48 -6.13 -22.24
N THR A 21 -9.75 -5.67 -23.25
CA THR A 21 -8.51 -6.35 -23.68
C THR A 21 -7.26 -5.56 -23.28
N THR A 22 -6.26 -6.28 -22.77
CA THR A 22 -4.98 -5.69 -22.34
C THR A 22 -4.24 -4.91 -23.42
N PRO A 23 -4.14 -5.41 -24.68
CA PRO A 23 -3.47 -4.66 -25.73
C PRO A 23 -4.12 -3.28 -25.97
N LYS A 24 -5.45 -3.23 -26.09
CA LYS A 24 -6.18 -1.96 -26.27
C LYS A 24 -6.00 -1.02 -25.09
N ARG A 25 -6.02 -1.52 -23.85
CA ARG A 25 -5.75 -0.65 -22.67
C ARG A 25 -4.32 -0.08 -22.70
N ARG A 26 -3.32 -0.89 -23.04
CA ARG A 26 -1.93 -0.40 -23.16
C ARG A 26 -1.78 0.65 -24.26
N GLU A 27 -2.45 0.47 -25.37
CA GLU A 27 -2.50 1.46 -26.46
C GLU A 27 -3.18 2.75 -26.00
N PHE A 28 -4.32 2.66 -25.33
CA PHE A 28 -5.02 3.79 -24.73
C PHE A 28 -4.12 4.59 -23.78
N ILE A 29 -3.47 3.90 -22.82
CA ILE A 29 -2.54 4.53 -21.88
C ILE A 29 -1.39 5.22 -22.61
N LYS A 30 -0.81 4.57 -23.59
CA LYS A 30 0.30 5.13 -24.39
C LYS A 30 -0.13 6.42 -25.10
N ASN A 31 -1.30 6.41 -25.71
CA ASN A 31 -1.76 7.51 -26.56
C ASN A 31 -2.36 8.68 -25.76
N LYS A 32 -3.05 8.39 -24.64
CA LYS A 32 -3.80 9.42 -23.91
C LYS A 32 -3.12 9.83 -22.59
N TRP A 33 -2.55 8.89 -21.82
CA TRP A 33 -2.14 9.17 -20.44
C TRP A 33 -0.64 9.24 -20.19
N LYS A 34 0.15 8.35 -20.81
CA LYS A 34 1.57 8.19 -20.46
C LYS A 34 2.40 9.46 -20.61
N ASN A 35 2.11 10.23 -21.65
CA ASN A 35 2.83 11.46 -22.00
C ASN A 35 1.99 12.72 -21.74
N ASN A 36 0.87 12.57 -21.07
CA ASN A 36 -0.02 13.70 -20.75
C ASN A 36 0.34 14.23 -19.35
N ASN A 37 1.00 15.37 -19.30
CA ASN A 37 1.33 16.04 -18.03
C ASN A 37 0.05 16.33 -17.21
N GLY A 38 -1.06 16.63 -17.87
CA GLY A 38 -2.34 16.83 -17.22
C GLY A 38 -2.83 15.61 -16.45
N PHE A 39 -2.63 14.39 -16.97
CA PHE A 39 -3.02 13.16 -16.27
C PHE A 39 -2.33 13.00 -14.92
N PHE A 40 -1.08 13.43 -14.80
CA PHE A 40 -0.31 13.32 -13.57
C PHE A 40 -0.43 14.53 -12.64
N LYS A 41 -0.93 15.65 -13.10
CA LYS A 41 -1.05 16.88 -12.32
C LYS A 41 -1.78 16.68 -10.97
N PRO A 42 -2.91 15.96 -10.91
CA PRO A 42 -3.57 15.67 -9.65
C PRO A 42 -2.69 14.90 -8.65
N PHE A 43 -1.85 13.99 -9.13
CA PHE A 43 -0.92 13.26 -8.25
C PHE A 43 0.20 14.17 -7.71
N GLU A 44 0.65 15.15 -8.49
CA GLU A 44 1.58 16.18 -8.04
C GLU A 44 0.96 17.07 -6.96
N ASP A 45 -0.30 17.45 -7.14
CA ASP A 45 -1.00 18.32 -6.21
C ASP A 45 -1.30 17.64 -4.87
N VAL A 46 -1.50 16.32 -4.87
CA VAL A 46 -1.76 15.55 -3.63
C VAL A 46 -0.48 15.06 -2.97
N PHE A 47 0.49 14.60 -3.73
CA PHE A 47 1.69 13.95 -3.21
C PHE A 47 2.91 14.86 -3.14
N ASN A 48 2.74 16.19 -3.24
CA ASN A 48 3.81 17.13 -2.90
C ASN A 48 4.04 17.17 -1.39
N ASP A 49 5.22 17.61 -0.97
CA ASP A 49 5.64 17.57 0.44
C ASP A 49 4.69 18.35 1.35
N ILE A 50 4.15 19.49 0.91
CA ILE A 50 3.23 20.29 1.72
C ILE A 50 1.93 19.53 2.00
N SER A 51 1.37 18.88 0.98
CA SER A 51 0.14 18.10 1.10
C SER A 51 0.35 16.84 1.94
N ILE A 52 1.47 16.16 1.75
CA ILE A 52 1.85 14.96 2.51
C ILE A 52 2.00 15.30 4.01
N VAL A 53 2.70 16.39 4.33
CA VAL A 53 2.85 16.87 5.73
C VAL A 53 1.50 17.19 6.36
N LYS A 54 0.59 17.82 5.62
CA LYS A 54 -0.77 18.09 6.13
C LYS A 54 -1.57 16.83 6.44
N ILE A 55 -1.37 15.75 5.67
CA ILE A 55 -2.11 14.49 5.84
C ILE A 55 -1.50 13.62 6.93
N PHE A 56 -0.16 13.49 6.97
CA PHE A 56 0.55 12.51 7.79
C PHE A 56 1.39 13.12 8.93
N SER A 57 1.47 14.43 9.05
CA SER A 57 2.34 15.22 9.93
C SER A 57 3.83 15.24 9.52
N ASP A 58 4.55 16.23 10.07
CA ASP A 58 6.01 16.36 9.87
C ASP A 58 6.79 15.14 10.35
N GLN A 59 6.38 14.52 11.44
CA GLN A 59 7.08 13.36 12.00
C GLN A 59 7.05 12.17 11.05
N ALA A 60 5.91 11.93 10.39
CA ALA A 60 5.76 10.82 9.46
C ALA A 60 6.52 11.04 8.14
N THR A 61 6.84 12.28 7.80
CA THR A 61 7.44 12.63 6.49
C THR A 61 8.93 12.97 6.55
N LYS A 62 9.45 13.32 7.72
CA LYS A 62 10.85 13.73 7.91
C LYS A 62 11.90 12.68 7.50
N HIS A 63 11.52 11.42 7.40
CA HIS A 63 12.41 10.31 7.02
C HIS A 63 12.38 9.99 5.52
N GLY A 64 11.46 10.60 4.77
CA GLY A 64 11.42 10.50 3.32
C GLY A 64 12.29 11.55 2.64
N GLU A 65 12.85 11.23 1.48
CA GLU A 65 13.52 12.25 0.67
C GLU A 65 12.50 13.28 0.17
N PRO A 66 12.75 14.59 0.35
CA PRO A 66 11.85 15.62 -0.15
C PRO A 66 11.55 15.46 -1.65
N GLY A 67 10.29 15.61 -2.05
CA GLY A 67 9.84 15.48 -3.43
C GLY A 67 9.78 14.04 -3.98
N SER A 68 10.23 13.03 -3.24
CA SER A 68 10.30 11.65 -3.73
C SER A 68 8.93 11.01 -3.94
N TYR A 69 7.92 11.41 -3.16
CA TYR A 69 6.58 10.80 -3.18
C TYR A 69 5.83 11.01 -4.49
N ILE A 70 5.99 12.16 -5.14
CA ILE A 70 5.35 12.42 -6.44
C ILE A 70 5.79 11.36 -7.46
N ASN A 71 7.11 11.19 -7.62
CA ASN A 71 7.67 10.25 -8.58
C ASN A 71 7.34 8.80 -8.22
N TYR A 72 7.36 8.48 -6.92
CA TYR A 72 6.98 7.18 -6.41
C TYR A 72 5.53 6.84 -6.79
N MET A 73 4.57 7.71 -6.51
CA MET A 73 3.16 7.49 -6.78
C MET A 73 2.85 7.47 -8.28
N LYS A 74 3.47 8.35 -9.08
CA LYS A 74 3.37 8.28 -10.54
C LYS A 74 3.80 6.91 -11.07
N LYS A 75 4.94 6.40 -10.62
CA LYS A 75 5.45 5.08 -11.01
C LYS A 75 4.49 3.96 -10.60
N LYS A 76 3.93 4.03 -9.39
CA LYS A 76 2.97 3.04 -8.89
C LYS A 76 1.68 3.03 -9.70
N ILE A 77 1.09 4.18 -9.96
CA ILE A 77 -0.12 4.30 -10.77
C ILE A 77 0.11 3.82 -12.20
N LEU A 78 1.20 4.25 -12.85
CA LEU A 78 1.55 3.77 -14.19
C LEU A 78 1.67 2.25 -14.24
N ARG A 79 2.35 1.65 -13.28
CA ARG A 79 2.46 0.20 -13.16
C ARG A 79 1.10 -0.46 -12.97
N GLY A 80 0.25 0.13 -12.13
CA GLY A 80 -1.07 -0.39 -11.83
C GLY A 80 -2.01 -0.41 -13.04
N ILE A 81 -2.12 0.73 -13.75
CA ILE A 81 -3.02 0.83 -14.90
C ILE A 81 -2.56 -0.03 -16.10
N GLN A 82 -1.27 -0.36 -16.19
CA GLN A 82 -0.71 -1.23 -17.24
C GLN A 82 -0.90 -2.73 -17.00
N ARG A 83 -1.38 -3.13 -15.80
CA ARG A 83 -1.61 -4.55 -15.47
C ARG A 83 -2.75 -5.12 -16.30
N THR A 84 -2.71 -6.44 -16.48
CA THR A 84 -3.74 -7.18 -17.24
C THR A 84 -5.13 -7.07 -16.59
N ASP A 85 -5.17 -6.96 -15.27
CA ASP A 85 -6.37 -6.89 -14.43
C ASP A 85 -6.73 -5.48 -13.97
N SER A 86 -6.13 -4.43 -14.56
CA SER A 86 -6.28 -3.06 -14.09
C SER A 86 -7.73 -2.56 -14.05
N HIS A 87 -8.55 -2.91 -15.05
CA HIS A 87 -9.97 -2.55 -15.09
C HIS A 87 -10.82 -3.24 -14.01
N LEU A 88 -10.32 -4.35 -13.43
CA LEU A 88 -10.96 -5.09 -12.35
C LEU A 88 -10.40 -4.71 -10.97
N ASN A 89 -9.44 -3.80 -10.92
CA ASN A 89 -8.79 -3.43 -9.67
C ASN A 89 -9.65 -2.44 -8.90
N PRO A 90 -10.21 -2.81 -7.72
CA PRO A 90 -11.10 -1.93 -6.96
C PRO A 90 -10.39 -0.67 -6.44
N PHE A 91 -9.10 -0.71 -6.18
CA PHE A 91 -8.35 0.50 -5.80
C PHE A 91 -8.29 1.50 -6.95
N LEU A 92 -8.01 1.03 -8.18
CA LEU A 92 -8.03 1.89 -9.35
C LEU A 92 -9.43 2.41 -9.64
N GLN A 93 -10.45 1.57 -9.55
CA GLN A 93 -11.84 2.01 -9.71
C GLN A 93 -12.18 3.10 -8.69
N HIS A 94 -11.85 2.91 -7.42
CA HIS A 94 -12.10 3.92 -6.39
C HIS A 94 -11.38 5.24 -6.67
N ILE A 95 -10.10 5.18 -7.07
CA ILE A 95 -9.28 6.37 -7.36
C ILE A 95 -9.84 7.13 -8.57
N PHE A 96 -10.16 6.42 -9.65
CA PHE A 96 -10.49 7.04 -10.93
C PHE A 96 -11.99 7.25 -11.13
N LEU A 97 -12.83 6.31 -10.72
CA LEU A 97 -14.28 6.40 -10.88
C LEU A 97 -14.97 7.00 -9.64
N GLY A 98 -14.38 6.88 -8.46
CA GLY A 98 -15.01 7.26 -7.20
C GLY A 98 -16.02 6.23 -6.68
N TYR A 99 -16.20 5.11 -7.38
CA TYR A 99 -17.08 4.00 -6.99
C TYR A 99 -16.50 2.67 -7.44
N TYR A 100 -17.06 1.56 -6.93
CA TYR A 100 -16.72 0.20 -7.35
C TYR A 100 -17.75 -0.30 -8.37
N GLN A 101 -17.30 -0.97 -9.40
CA GLN A 101 -18.18 -1.80 -10.23
C GLN A 101 -18.60 -3.01 -9.40
N SER A 102 -19.88 -3.34 -9.36
CA SER A 102 -20.50 -4.28 -8.41
C SER A 102 -19.85 -5.68 -8.35
N GLU A 103 -19.30 -6.14 -9.46
CA GLU A 103 -18.64 -7.46 -9.59
C GLU A 103 -17.22 -7.50 -8.97
N PHE A 104 -16.62 -6.35 -8.62
CA PHE A 104 -15.21 -6.24 -8.27
C PHE A 104 -14.92 -5.56 -6.94
N VAL A 105 -15.92 -5.49 -6.06
CA VAL A 105 -15.73 -4.98 -4.69
C VAL A 105 -14.82 -5.88 -3.87
N PHE A 106 -14.27 -5.34 -2.81
CA PHE A 106 -13.48 -6.12 -1.87
C PHE A 106 -14.32 -7.23 -1.23
N PRO A 107 -13.78 -8.45 -1.10
CA PRO A 107 -14.56 -9.60 -0.57
C PRO A 107 -15.21 -9.34 0.79
N TYR A 108 -14.55 -8.54 1.66
CA TYR A 108 -15.11 -8.21 2.99
C TYR A 108 -16.37 -7.34 2.92
N LEU A 109 -16.55 -6.53 1.87
CA LEU A 109 -17.77 -5.74 1.69
C LEU A 109 -19.00 -6.62 1.34
N ASN A 110 -18.75 -7.77 0.74
CA ASN A 110 -19.78 -8.76 0.40
C ASN A 110 -19.88 -9.89 1.42
N SER A 111 -19.03 -9.89 2.45
CA SER A 111 -19.03 -10.93 3.46
C SER A 111 -20.23 -10.78 4.38
N LYS A 112 -20.98 -11.89 4.56
CA LYS A 112 -22.04 -12.00 5.56
C LYS A 112 -21.54 -12.51 6.91
N ASN A 113 -20.24 -12.75 7.05
CA ASN A 113 -19.64 -13.26 8.28
C ASN A 113 -19.56 -12.14 9.31
N ASN A 114 -20.24 -12.34 10.43
CA ASN A 114 -20.10 -11.51 11.62
C ASN A 114 -18.73 -11.85 12.28
N GLN A 115 -17.67 -11.17 11.86
CA GLN A 115 -16.39 -11.25 12.56
C GLN A 115 -16.50 -10.45 13.86
N VAL A 116 -16.02 -11.02 14.94
CA VAL A 116 -15.87 -10.28 16.20
C VAL A 116 -14.65 -9.37 16.03
N LEU A 117 -14.90 -8.06 16.06
CA LEU A 117 -13.85 -7.04 16.03
C LEU A 117 -13.72 -6.48 17.44
N GLU A 118 -12.53 -6.54 18.00
CA GLU A 118 -12.16 -5.84 19.21
C GLU A 118 -11.32 -4.62 18.82
N LEU A 119 -11.78 -3.43 19.21
CA LEU A 119 -11.05 -2.19 18.98
C LEU A 119 -10.28 -1.82 20.26
N ILE A 120 -8.96 -1.73 20.13
CA ILE A 120 -8.06 -1.35 21.22
C ILE A 120 -7.43 -0.01 20.85
N GLU A 121 -7.70 1.02 21.67
CA GLU A 121 -7.05 2.31 21.54
C GLU A 121 -5.67 2.27 22.21
N GLY A 122 -4.64 2.67 21.48
CA GLY A 122 -3.28 2.76 22.00
C GLY A 122 -2.20 2.36 20.99
N ASP A 123 -1.00 2.20 21.52
CA ASP A 123 0.14 1.73 20.76
C ASP A 123 0.10 0.20 20.65
N ILE A 124 0.27 -0.32 19.43
CA ILE A 124 0.32 -1.75 19.16
C ILE A 124 1.42 -2.48 19.97
N PHE A 125 2.47 -1.79 20.34
CA PHE A 125 3.57 -2.35 21.12
C PHE A 125 3.33 -2.29 22.65
N ASN A 126 2.17 -1.80 23.09
CA ASN A 126 1.71 -1.80 24.47
C ASN A 126 0.50 -2.72 24.70
N ILE A 127 0.19 -3.58 23.75
CA ILE A 127 -0.93 -4.53 23.88
C ILE A 127 -0.60 -5.58 24.93
N ASN A 128 -1.44 -5.72 25.95
CA ASN A 128 -1.31 -6.77 26.94
C ASN A 128 -1.39 -8.15 26.26
N ASN A 129 -0.51 -9.06 26.66
CA ASN A 129 -0.53 -10.45 26.21
C ASN A 129 -0.40 -10.61 24.67
N ILE A 130 0.54 -9.92 24.04
CA ILE A 130 0.84 -10.05 22.61
C ILE A 130 1.00 -11.53 22.18
N SER A 131 1.39 -12.40 23.10
CA SER A 131 1.53 -13.84 22.88
C SER A 131 0.22 -14.56 22.50
N TYR A 132 -0.94 -13.98 22.70
CA TYR A 132 -2.21 -14.57 22.24
C TYR A 132 -2.44 -14.46 20.75
N TYR A 133 -1.73 -13.56 20.09
CA TYR A 133 -1.92 -13.33 18.66
C TYR A 133 -1.01 -14.25 17.83
N ASN A 134 -1.55 -14.81 16.77
CA ASN A 134 -0.82 -15.64 15.83
C ASN A 134 -0.30 -14.86 14.63
N ILE A 135 -0.94 -13.71 14.31
CA ILE A 135 -0.57 -12.83 13.20
C ILE A 135 -0.62 -11.39 13.68
N VAL A 136 0.47 -10.66 13.45
CA VAL A 136 0.56 -9.22 13.70
C VAL A 136 0.87 -8.53 12.37
N SER A 137 0.00 -7.60 11.94
CA SER A 137 0.21 -6.81 10.73
C SER A 137 0.52 -5.37 11.10
N LEU A 138 1.78 -4.97 10.91
CA LEU A 138 2.28 -3.65 11.30
C LEU A 138 2.10 -2.59 10.22
N SER A 139 1.60 -2.96 9.03
CA SER A 139 1.58 -2.05 7.89
C SER A 139 2.99 -1.46 7.64
N ASN A 140 3.10 -0.14 7.52
CA ASN A 140 4.35 0.57 7.27
C ASN A 140 4.83 1.40 8.47
N ILE A 141 4.50 0.98 9.68
CA ILE A 141 4.82 1.74 10.90
C ILE A 141 6.33 1.99 11.05
N PHE A 142 7.17 1.06 10.62
CA PHE A 142 8.63 1.20 10.69
C PHE A 142 9.25 2.04 9.58
N ASP A 143 8.48 2.48 8.60
CA ASP A 143 9.00 3.40 7.56
C ASP A 143 9.44 4.73 8.16
N TRP A 144 8.75 5.16 9.21
CA TRP A 144 8.91 6.45 9.88
C TRP A 144 9.76 6.37 11.15
N SER A 145 10.14 5.15 11.55
CA SER A 145 10.80 4.90 12.82
C SER A 145 12.32 4.99 12.72
N ASP A 146 12.96 5.38 13.80
CA ASP A 146 14.40 5.21 13.96
C ASP A 146 14.76 3.76 14.32
N ILE A 147 16.05 3.46 14.27
CA ILE A 147 16.54 2.10 14.44
C ILE A 147 16.35 1.58 15.87
N ASP A 148 16.42 2.44 16.87
CA ASP A 148 16.32 2.01 18.28
C ASP A 148 14.88 1.70 18.62
N TYR A 149 13.93 2.51 18.16
CA TYR A 149 12.50 2.19 18.25
C TYR A 149 12.17 0.85 17.58
N VAL A 150 12.74 0.57 16.41
CA VAL A 150 12.51 -0.72 15.73
C VAL A 150 13.08 -1.88 16.54
N LYS A 151 14.29 -1.75 17.13
CA LYS A 151 14.91 -2.79 17.95
C LYS A 151 14.05 -3.14 19.17
N GLU A 152 13.61 -2.12 19.92
CA GLU A 152 12.77 -2.29 21.12
C GLU A 152 11.45 -3.00 20.76
N ASN A 153 10.81 -2.59 19.68
CA ASN A 153 9.55 -3.16 19.27
C ASN A 153 9.67 -4.56 18.65
N VAL A 154 10.77 -4.88 17.99
CA VAL A 154 11.05 -6.26 17.55
C VAL A 154 11.35 -7.16 18.73
N GLU A 155 11.98 -6.65 19.78
CA GLU A 155 12.16 -7.38 21.04
C GLU A 155 10.82 -7.63 21.74
N TYR A 156 9.94 -6.65 21.82
CA TYR A 156 8.58 -6.83 22.30
C TYR A 156 7.82 -7.90 21.50
N LEU A 157 7.87 -7.85 20.17
CA LEU A 157 7.25 -8.85 19.28
C LEU A 157 7.83 -10.26 19.46
N SER A 158 9.03 -10.38 20.01
CA SER A 158 9.63 -11.69 20.30
C SER A 158 8.86 -12.51 21.36
N GLN A 159 7.95 -11.87 22.09
CA GLN A 159 7.04 -12.54 23.03
C GLN A 159 5.92 -13.34 22.33
N LEU A 160 5.71 -13.13 21.02
CA LEU A 160 4.81 -13.95 20.21
C LEU A 160 5.17 -15.45 20.32
N LYS A 161 4.17 -16.30 20.26
CA LYS A 161 4.39 -17.76 20.24
C LYS A 161 5.23 -18.16 19.02
N LYS A 162 6.02 -19.21 19.20
CA LYS A 162 6.74 -19.84 18.09
C LYS A 162 5.78 -20.18 16.94
N GLY A 163 6.17 -19.85 15.73
CA GLY A 163 5.35 -20.02 14.52
C GLY A 163 4.39 -18.86 14.23
N SER A 164 4.22 -17.89 15.13
CA SER A 164 3.43 -16.70 14.85
C SER A 164 4.08 -15.84 13.76
N ALA A 165 3.26 -15.11 13.01
CA ALA A 165 3.67 -14.31 11.87
C ALA A 165 3.63 -12.81 12.17
N VAL A 166 4.66 -12.09 11.71
CA VAL A 166 4.67 -10.62 11.65
C VAL A 166 4.74 -10.20 10.19
N ILE A 167 3.77 -9.39 9.76
CA ILE A 167 3.72 -8.83 8.41
C ILE A 167 4.08 -7.36 8.48
N LEU A 168 5.09 -6.98 7.71
CA LEU A 168 5.55 -5.62 7.56
C LEU A 168 5.44 -5.21 6.08
N ARG A 169 5.00 -4.00 5.83
CA ARG A 169 4.96 -3.38 4.50
C ARG A 169 5.83 -2.14 4.50
N GLN A 170 6.44 -1.82 3.36
CA GLN A 170 7.29 -0.63 3.23
C GLN A 170 6.86 0.20 2.03
N LEU A 171 6.85 1.51 2.24
CA LEU A 171 6.41 2.52 1.30
C LEU A 171 7.58 3.47 1.02
N ASN A 172 7.97 3.60 -0.25
CA ASN A 172 8.93 4.62 -0.69
C ASN A 172 10.21 4.73 0.16
N ASN A 173 10.74 3.61 0.62
CA ASN A 173 12.02 3.56 1.32
C ASN A 173 12.73 2.23 1.09
N HIS A 174 14.03 2.18 1.41
CA HIS A 174 14.88 1.01 1.25
C HIS A 174 15.49 0.53 2.58
N LYS A 175 14.88 0.88 3.72
CA LYS A 175 15.35 0.45 5.02
C LYS A 175 15.32 -1.08 5.12
N ASP A 176 16.41 -1.67 5.52
CA ASP A 176 16.50 -3.12 5.74
C ASP A 176 16.47 -3.46 7.22
N TRP A 177 15.39 -4.05 7.64
CA TRP A 177 15.16 -4.50 9.02
C TRP A 177 15.56 -5.96 9.26
N HIS A 178 16.07 -6.66 8.24
CA HIS A 178 16.38 -8.08 8.28
C HIS A 178 17.25 -8.45 9.49
N ASN A 179 18.35 -7.73 9.72
CA ASN A 179 19.29 -8.02 10.79
C ASN A 179 18.67 -7.88 12.19
N ILE A 180 17.72 -6.95 12.36
CA ILE A 180 17.03 -6.75 13.64
C ILE A 180 16.04 -7.90 13.88
N PHE A 181 15.21 -8.20 12.87
CA PHE A 181 14.24 -9.28 12.96
C PHE A 181 14.90 -10.66 13.07
N ASN A 182 16.01 -10.88 12.37
CA ASN A 182 16.68 -12.20 12.32
C ASN A 182 17.14 -12.71 13.69
N LYS A 183 17.25 -11.86 14.71
CA LYS A 183 17.51 -12.30 16.09
C LYS A 183 16.41 -13.25 16.61
N TYR A 184 15.14 -12.96 16.29
CA TYR A 184 13.99 -13.66 16.85
C TYR A 184 13.09 -14.34 15.83
N PHE A 185 13.24 -14.01 14.55
CA PHE A 185 12.33 -14.41 13.47
C PHE A 185 13.10 -14.97 12.29
N ILE A 186 12.38 -15.67 11.40
CA ILE A 186 12.85 -16.15 10.10
C ILE A 186 12.08 -15.42 9.00
N GLU A 187 12.77 -14.69 8.13
CA GLU A 187 12.15 -14.02 7.00
C GLU A 187 11.74 -15.02 5.90
N GLN A 188 10.52 -14.90 5.42
CA GLN A 188 9.99 -15.65 4.29
C GLN A 188 10.14 -14.85 2.98
N LYS A 189 11.29 -14.93 2.34
CA LYS A 189 11.63 -14.10 1.14
C LYS A 189 10.67 -14.29 -0.02
N SER A 190 10.07 -15.46 -0.20
CA SER A 190 9.08 -15.73 -1.24
C SER A 190 7.83 -14.87 -1.10
N PHE A 191 7.50 -14.43 0.10
CA PHE A 191 6.35 -13.55 0.37
C PHE A 191 6.49 -12.20 -0.34
N ASP A 192 7.66 -11.55 -0.25
CA ASP A 192 7.92 -10.27 -0.93
C ASP A 192 7.82 -10.41 -2.46
N LEU A 193 8.41 -11.47 -3.02
CA LEU A 193 8.36 -11.75 -4.45
C LEU A 193 6.93 -11.95 -4.94
N TYR A 194 6.13 -12.69 -4.18
CA TYR A 194 4.73 -12.94 -4.51
C TYR A 194 3.92 -11.62 -4.50
N TRP A 195 3.97 -10.87 -3.41
CA TRP A 195 3.13 -9.68 -3.26
C TRP A 195 3.56 -8.51 -4.14
N LYS A 196 4.83 -8.38 -4.51
CA LYS A 196 5.26 -7.41 -5.54
C LYS A 196 4.52 -7.56 -6.86
N ILE A 197 4.09 -8.79 -7.18
CA ILE A 197 3.35 -9.10 -8.40
C ILE A 197 1.85 -9.01 -8.17
N HIS A 198 1.37 -9.49 -7.02
CA HIS A 198 -0.06 -9.68 -6.76
C HIS A 198 -0.73 -8.57 -5.95
N ASP A 199 0.05 -7.66 -5.33
CA ASP A 199 -0.55 -6.52 -4.63
C ASP A 199 -1.35 -5.64 -5.58
N ARG A 200 -2.62 -5.41 -5.20
CA ARG A 200 -3.56 -4.59 -5.95
C ARG A 200 -3.72 -3.19 -5.38
N SER A 201 -3.19 -2.94 -4.18
CA SER A 201 -3.27 -1.63 -3.52
C SER A 201 -2.46 -0.56 -4.24
N LEU A 202 -1.43 -0.95 -4.98
CA LEU A 202 -0.51 -0.06 -5.71
C LEU A 202 0.22 0.91 -4.79
N PHE A 203 0.43 0.53 -3.55
CA PHE A 203 0.92 1.44 -2.53
C PHE A 203 2.33 1.06 -2.04
N TYR A 204 2.58 -0.22 -1.76
CA TYR A 204 3.82 -0.67 -1.13
C TYR A 204 4.86 -1.19 -2.14
N ASP A 205 6.15 -1.02 -1.80
CA ASP A 205 7.26 -1.59 -2.57
C ASP A 205 7.74 -2.93 -2.02
N HIS A 206 7.64 -3.13 -0.71
CA HIS A 206 8.06 -4.35 -0.06
C HIS A 206 6.99 -4.92 0.87
N PHE A 207 6.96 -6.25 0.92
CA PHE A 207 6.07 -7.04 1.77
C PHE A 207 6.93 -8.06 2.51
N LYS A 208 7.15 -7.86 3.78
CA LYS A 208 7.97 -8.73 4.61
C LYS A 208 7.10 -9.62 5.47
N LEU A 209 7.42 -10.91 5.52
CA LEU A 209 6.82 -11.88 6.42
C LEU A 209 7.93 -12.49 7.27
N PHE A 210 7.78 -12.36 8.57
CA PHE A 210 8.69 -12.88 9.57
C PHE A 210 7.96 -13.89 10.44
N ILE A 211 8.52 -15.12 10.58
CA ILE A 211 7.96 -16.18 11.40
C ILE A 211 8.77 -16.30 12.67
N ARG A 212 8.12 -16.30 13.83
CA ARG A 212 8.74 -16.43 15.16
C ARG A 212 9.43 -17.81 15.28
N LYS A 213 10.74 -17.79 15.64
CA LYS A 213 11.58 -18.99 15.86
C LYS A 213 11.08 -19.87 16.99
#